data_8d044d5d6af23de0856ff4165d85c5e1
#
_entry.id   8d044d5d6af23de0856ff4165d85c5e1
#
_cell.length_a   1.000
_cell.length_b   1.000
_cell.length_c   1.000
_cell.angle_alpha   90.00
_cell.angle_beta   90.00
_cell.angle_gamma   90.00
#
_symmetry.space_group_name_H-M   'P 1'
#
loop_
_entity.id
_entity.type
_entity.pdbx_description
1 polymer ?
#
loop_
_entity_poly.entity_id
_entity_poly.type
_entity_poly.pdbx_seq_one_letter_code
_entity_poly.pdbx_strand_id
1 'polypeptide(L)'
;TTSKMRSLLTMLGIIIGVASVIVILALGNGVQGMVDEQVEKLGVNMMQTYVWGRGDGSTMDLDPDDMYQLVEEHPEVLTGVSPYVSFQATLRRGDEKFDKTQLYGVSEVMFKNETQATMDGGQKLTAGRFLSFLDVERRSNVCVIGAYLAQEAFQGDALGQTLSINGASYTVIGVLDQLS
;
A
#
# COMPACT_ATOMS: atom_id res chain seq x y z
N THR A 1 -22.49 62.77 12.37
CA THR A 1 -21.33 61.80 12.31
C THR A 1 -21.61 60.53 13.12
N THR A 2 -22.39 60.54 14.19
CA THR A 2 -22.64 59.43 15.11
C THR A 2 -23.46 58.28 14.46
N SER A 3 -24.35 58.56 13.50
CA SER A 3 -25.18 57.55 12.85
C SER A 3 -24.37 56.70 11.86
N LYS A 4 -23.38 57.26 11.18
CA LYS A 4 -22.51 56.55 10.24
C LYS A 4 -21.59 55.54 10.94
N MET A 5 -21.07 55.91 12.11
CA MET A 5 -20.26 55.03 12.94
C MET A 5 -21.04 53.84 13.47
N ARG A 6 -22.32 54.03 13.88
CA ARG A 6 -23.19 52.96 14.35
C ARG A 6 -23.49 51.96 13.21
N SER A 7 -23.81 52.47 12.03
CA SER A 7 -24.06 51.64 10.86
C SER A 7 -22.82 50.83 10.43
N LEU A 8 -21.65 51.45 10.49
CA LEU A 8 -20.38 50.78 10.16
C LEU A 8 -20.02 49.68 11.16
N LEU A 9 -20.24 49.92 12.48
CA LEU A 9 -20.01 48.92 13.51
C LEU A 9 -20.94 47.70 13.38
N THR A 10 -22.25 47.96 13.11
CA THR A 10 -23.20 46.84 12.91
C THR A 10 -22.89 46.04 11.66
N MET A 11 -22.50 46.68 10.55
CA MET A 11 -22.10 46.02 9.31
C MET A 11 -20.87 45.18 9.52
N LEU A 12 -19.85 45.67 10.23
CA LEU A 12 -18.64 44.95 10.56
C LEU A 12 -18.94 43.71 11.41
N GLY A 13 -19.83 43.84 12.41
CA GLY A 13 -20.25 42.72 13.25
C GLY A 13 -20.91 41.59 12.44
N ILE A 14 -21.78 41.95 11.48
CA ILE A 14 -22.44 40.97 10.63
C ILE A 14 -21.42 40.28 9.71
N ILE A 15 -20.51 41.06 9.11
CA ILE A 15 -19.47 40.50 8.22
C ILE A 15 -18.57 39.50 8.98
N ILE A 16 -18.10 39.86 10.17
CA ILE A 16 -17.28 38.99 11.01
C ILE A 16 -18.08 37.73 11.41
N GLY A 17 -19.33 37.89 11.78
CA GLY A 17 -20.20 36.76 12.16
C GLY A 17 -20.38 35.76 11.03
N VAL A 18 -20.72 36.23 9.82
CA VAL A 18 -20.91 35.38 8.66
C VAL A 18 -19.59 34.75 8.23
N ALA A 19 -18.49 35.51 8.18
CA ALA A 19 -17.17 35.01 7.84
C ALA A 19 -16.72 33.91 8.79
N SER A 20 -16.95 34.06 10.10
CA SER A 20 -16.60 33.03 11.10
C SER A 20 -17.34 31.72 10.88
N VAL A 21 -18.63 31.79 10.54
CA VAL A 21 -19.43 30.58 10.26
C VAL A 21 -18.91 29.86 9.00
N ILE A 22 -18.59 30.61 7.94
CA ILE A 22 -18.06 30.04 6.70
C ILE A 22 -16.72 29.36 6.97
N VAL A 23 -15.83 29.99 7.73
CA VAL A 23 -14.52 29.41 8.06
C VAL A 23 -14.67 28.13 8.89
N ILE A 24 -15.58 28.11 9.87
CA ILE A 24 -15.81 26.90 10.68
C ILE A 24 -16.35 25.75 9.83
N LEU A 25 -17.29 26.02 8.92
CA LEU A 25 -17.83 25.01 8.03
C LEU A 25 -16.78 24.50 7.04
N ALA A 26 -15.95 25.39 6.49
CA ALA A 26 -14.86 25.01 5.59
C ALA A 26 -13.81 24.14 6.29
N LEU A 27 -13.44 24.50 7.53
CA LEU A 27 -12.53 23.67 8.33
C LEU A 27 -13.15 22.32 8.69
N GLY A 28 -14.43 22.27 9.06
CA GLY A 28 -15.14 21.04 9.37
C GLY A 28 -15.15 20.05 8.19
N ASN A 29 -15.47 20.54 6.99
CA ASN A 29 -15.44 19.73 5.78
C ASN A 29 -14.01 19.28 5.40
N GLY A 30 -13.02 20.14 5.61
CA GLY A 30 -11.63 19.81 5.35
C GLY A 30 -11.10 18.70 6.29
N VAL A 31 -11.44 18.78 7.57
CA VAL A 31 -11.07 17.74 8.56
C VAL A 31 -11.75 16.41 8.23
N GLN A 32 -13.03 16.44 7.83
CA GLN A 32 -13.76 15.23 7.46
C GLN A 32 -13.12 14.52 6.27
N GLY A 33 -12.74 15.26 5.23
CA GLY A 33 -12.02 14.69 4.09
C GLY A 33 -10.66 14.08 4.45
N MET A 34 -9.92 14.71 5.38
CA MET A 34 -8.64 14.14 5.88
C MET A 34 -8.84 12.86 6.69
N VAL A 35 -9.89 12.79 7.49
CA VAL A 35 -10.21 11.59 8.28
C VAL A 35 -10.62 10.44 7.36
N ASP A 36 -11.48 10.71 6.38
CA ASP A 36 -11.94 9.71 5.42
C ASP A 36 -10.76 9.15 4.62
N GLU A 37 -9.84 9.99 4.16
CA GLU A 37 -8.62 9.57 3.48
C GLU A 37 -7.68 8.74 4.38
N GLN A 38 -7.56 9.09 5.66
CA GLN A 38 -6.77 8.30 6.61
C GLN A 38 -7.41 6.95 6.94
N VAL A 39 -8.74 6.92 7.11
CA VAL A 39 -9.48 5.68 7.34
C VAL A 39 -9.37 4.75 6.12
N GLU A 40 -9.46 5.30 4.92
CA GLU A 40 -9.29 4.56 3.67
C GLU A 40 -7.87 3.97 3.55
N LYS A 41 -6.85 4.72 3.94
CA LYS A 41 -5.45 4.26 4.02
C LYS A 41 -5.21 3.17 5.08
N LEU A 42 -6.04 3.06 6.10
CA LEU A 42 -5.94 2.03 7.12
C LEU A 42 -6.48 0.65 6.66
N GLY A 43 -7.02 0.54 5.45
CA GLY A 43 -7.46 -0.73 4.88
C GLY A 43 -8.60 -1.37 5.67
N VAL A 44 -9.61 -0.59 6.04
CA VAL A 44 -10.78 -1.03 6.84
C VAL A 44 -11.52 -2.25 6.29
N ASN A 45 -11.28 -2.61 5.02
CA ASN A 45 -11.88 -3.78 4.37
C ASN A 45 -10.90 -4.96 4.26
N MET A 46 -9.76 -4.90 4.97
CA MET A 46 -8.80 -6.00 5.02
C MET A 46 -8.92 -6.79 6.32
N MET A 47 -9.01 -8.09 6.20
CA MET A 47 -8.89 -9.02 7.32
C MET A 47 -7.57 -9.78 7.20
N GLN A 48 -6.76 -9.73 8.25
CA GLN A 48 -5.54 -10.53 8.35
C GLN A 48 -5.79 -11.73 9.25
N THR A 49 -5.44 -12.90 8.76
CA THR A 49 -5.43 -14.11 9.54
C THR A 49 -4.03 -14.67 9.62
N TYR A 50 -3.61 -15.05 10.80
CA TYR A 50 -2.31 -15.66 11.03
C TYR A 50 -2.48 -17.14 11.25
N VAL A 51 -1.77 -17.94 10.49
CA VAL A 51 -1.71 -19.39 10.67
C VAL A 51 -0.44 -19.72 11.43
N TRP A 52 -0.61 -20.18 12.66
CA TRP A 52 0.52 -20.61 13.51
C TRP A 52 0.65 -22.13 13.41
N GLY A 53 1.84 -22.61 13.10
CA GLY A 53 2.14 -24.03 13.18
C GLY A 53 1.88 -24.55 14.60
N ARG A 54 1.14 -25.66 14.75
CA ARG A 54 1.06 -26.39 16.00
C ARG A 54 2.44 -26.91 16.31
N GLY A 55 2.99 -26.64 17.48
CA GLY A 55 4.37 -26.98 17.87
C GLY A 55 4.74 -28.47 17.87
N ASP A 56 3.95 -29.32 17.20
CA ASP A 56 4.16 -30.75 16.98
C ASP A 56 4.90 -31.10 15.68
N GLY A 57 5.36 -30.07 14.93
CA GLY A 57 6.04 -30.27 13.64
C GLY A 57 5.08 -30.48 12.46
N SER A 58 3.76 -30.44 12.67
CA SER A 58 2.82 -30.40 11.58
C SER A 58 2.83 -28.99 10.96
N THR A 59 3.35 -28.88 9.75
CA THR A 59 3.13 -27.71 8.90
C THR A 59 1.67 -27.77 8.46
N MET A 60 0.87 -26.76 8.82
CA MET A 60 -0.37 -26.50 8.09
C MET A 60 0.08 -26.02 6.72
N ASP A 61 0.12 -26.95 5.77
CA ASP A 61 0.37 -26.64 4.38
C ASP A 61 -0.92 -26.00 3.84
N LEU A 62 -0.93 -24.68 3.74
CA LEU A 62 -1.98 -23.95 3.05
C LEU A 62 -1.63 -23.98 1.58
N ASP A 63 -2.39 -24.74 0.80
CA ASP A 63 -2.26 -24.69 -0.65
C ASP A 63 -2.79 -23.33 -1.14
N PRO A 64 -2.06 -22.62 -2.01
CA PRO A 64 -2.57 -21.42 -2.66
C PRO A 64 -3.93 -21.63 -3.35
N ASP A 65 -4.18 -22.82 -3.88
CA ASP A 65 -5.45 -23.17 -4.53
C ASP A 65 -6.63 -23.13 -3.55
N ASP A 66 -6.44 -23.54 -2.29
CA ASP A 66 -7.47 -23.45 -1.24
C ASP A 66 -7.88 -21.99 -0.96
N MET A 67 -6.94 -21.05 -1.08
CA MET A 67 -7.22 -19.64 -0.88
C MET A 67 -8.06 -19.06 -2.03
N TYR A 68 -7.80 -19.46 -3.26
CA TYR A 68 -8.60 -19.03 -4.41
C TYR A 68 -10.00 -19.63 -4.35
N GLN A 69 -10.12 -20.91 -3.96
CA GLN A 69 -11.40 -21.56 -3.76
C GLN A 69 -12.25 -20.85 -2.69
N LEU A 70 -11.65 -20.40 -1.60
CA LEU A 70 -12.35 -19.66 -0.55
C LEU A 70 -13.02 -18.38 -1.08
N VAL A 71 -12.38 -17.66 -2.02
CA VAL A 71 -12.94 -16.47 -2.66
C VAL A 71 -14.08 -16.85 -3.60
N GLU A 72 -13.96 -17.97 -4.32
CA GLU A 72 -15.01 -18.46 -5.22
C GLU A 72 -16.26 -18.93 -4.46
N GLU A 73 -16.07 -19.52 -3.29
CA GLU A 73 -17.18 -19.99 -2.43
C GLU A 73 -17.90 -18.84 -1.70
N HIS A 74 -17.21 -17.73 -1.43
CA HIS A 74 -17.75 -16.60 -0.66
C HIS A 74 -17.58 -15.24 -1.36
N PRO A 75 -18.02 -15.08 -2.62
CA PRO A 75 -17.81 -13.84 -3.39
C PRO A 75 -18.58 -12.64 -2.83
N GLU A 76 -19.60 -12.88 -1.99
CA GLU A 76 -20.38 -11.83 -1.31
C GLU A 76 -19.61 -11.15 -0.17
N VAL A 77 -18.56 -11.79 0.36
CA VAL A 77 -17.76 -11.30 1.50
C VAL A 77 -16.32 -11.03 1.10
N LEU A 78 -15.76 -11.88 0.22
CA LEU A 78 -14.34 -11.84 -0.15
C LEU A 78 -14.18 -11.41 -1.60
N THR A 79 -13.44 -10.34 -1.83
CA THR A 79 -13.08 -9.85 -3.17
C THR A 79 -11.74 -10.39 -3.65
N GLY A 80 -10.93 -10.93 -2.74
CA GLY A 80 -9.65 -11.53 -3.04
C GLY A 80 -8.91 -11.92 -1.77
N VAL A 81 -7.98 -12.85 -1.91
CA VAL A 81 -7.09 -13.32 -0.83
C VAL A 81 -5.65 -13.24 -1.32
N SER A 82 -4.75 -12.75 -0.50
CA SER A 82 -3.31 -12.77 -0.78
C SER A 82 -2.57 -13.44 0.37
N PRO A 83 -1.71 -14.42 0.09
CA PRO A 83 -0.73 -14.86 1.07
C PRO A 83 0.19 -13.67 1.40
N TYR A 84 0.63 -13.60 2.64
CA TYR A 84 1.63 -12.64 3.07
C TYR A 84 2.73 -13.38 3.84
N VAL A 85 3.78 -13.71 3.15
CA VAL A 85 4.90 -14.46 3.71
C VAL A 85 6.12 -13.57 3.76
N SER A 86 6.60 -13.25 4.96
CA SER A 86 7.88 -12.55 5.14
C SER A 86 9.00 -13.55 5.31
N PHE A 87 10.10 -13.35 4.63
CA PHE A 87 11.28 -14.18 4.78
C PHE A 87 12.57 -13.37 4.63
N GLN A 88 13.61 -13.86 5.27
CA GLN A 88 14.94 -13.28 5.11
C GLN A 88 15.61 -13.87 3.88
N ALA A 89 16.07 -13.00 3.01
CA ALA A 89 16.77 -13.41 1.80
C ALA A 89 18.04 -12.58 1.62
N THR A 90 19.02 -13.20 0.98
CA THR A 90 20.20 -12.49 0.51
C THR A 90 19.91 -11.95 -0.89
N LEU A 91 19.85 -10.64 -1.00
CA LEU A 91 19.71 -9.94 -2.28
C LEU A 91 21.09 -9.60 -2.83
N ARG A 92 21.33 -9.86 -4.11
CA ARG A 92 22.58 -9.53 -4.79
C ARG A 92 22.36 -8.97 -6.18
N ARG A 93 23.20 -8.00 -6.55
CA ARG A 93 23.38 -7.55 -7.91
C ARG A 93 24.87 -7.63 -8.24
N GLY A 94 25.27 -8.59 -9.07
CA GLY A 94 26.68 -8.90 -9.25
C GLY A 94 27.33 -9.31 -7.94
N ASP A 95 28.42 -8.64 -7.58
CA ASP A 95 29.15 -8.89 -6.31
C ASP A 95 28.57 -8.14 -5.10
N GLU A 96 27.69 -7.18 -5.33
CA GLU A 96 27.10 -6.35 -4.29
C GLU A 96 25.96 -7.07 -3.56
N LYS A 97 25.93 -6.95 -2.23
CA LYS A 97 24.98 -7.60 -1.34
C LYS A 97 24.14 -6.57 -0.58
N PHE A 98 22.83 -6.80 -0.51
CA PHE A 98 21.87 -5.92 0.17
C PHE A 98 21.20 -6.67 1.32
N ASP A 99 21.64 -6.41 2.55
CA ASP A 99 21.21 -7.16 3.76
C ASP A 99 20.06 -6.50 4.53
N LYS A 100 19.71 -5.25 4.20
CA LYS A 100 18.69 -4.47 4.94
C LYS A 100 17.29 -4.50 4.30
N THR A 101 17.05 -5.42 3.39
CA THR A 101 15.79 -5.48 2.64
C THR A 101 14.89 -6.58 3.20
N GLN A 102 13.68 -6.23 3.59
CA GLN A 102 12.63 -7.19 3.89
C GLN A 102 12.01 -7.69 2.59
N LEU A 103 11.76 -8.97 2.51
CA LEU A 103 11.18 -9.62 1.36
C LEU A 103 9.82 -10.21 1.72
N TYR A 104 8.85 -9.99 0.84
CA TYR A 104 7.50 -10.49 1.02
C TYR A 104 7.03 -11.27 -0.20
N GLY A 105 6.49 -12.45 0.05
CA GLY A 105 5.74 -13.20 -0.95
C GLY A 105 4.27 -12.83 -0.87
N VAL A 106 3.72 -12.34 -1.97
CA VAL A 106 2.34 -11.86 -2.07
C VAL A 106 1.73 -12.29 -3.41
N SER A 107 0.39 -12.26 -3.51
CA SER A 107 -0.28 -12.46 -4.79
C SER A 107 -0.59 -11.13 -5.48
N GLU A 108 -1.16 -11.22 -6.70
CA GLU A 108 -1.59 -10.07 -7.50
C GLU A 108 -2.69 -9.25 -6.83
N VAL A 109 -3.46 -9.89 -5.95
CA VAL A 109 -4.57 -9.24 -5.24
C VAL A 109 -4.07 -8.16 -4.29
N MET A 110 -2.83 -8.27 -3.81
CA MET A 110 -2.26 -7.33 -2.87
C MET A 110 -2.28 -5.87 -3.35
N PHE A 111 -2.23 -5.65 -4.67
CA PHE A 111 -2.24 -4.31 -5.28
C PHE A 111 -3.45 -4.03 -6.17
N LYS A 112 -4.46 -4.90 -6.16
CA LYS A 112 -5.61 -4.80 -7.06
C LYS A 112 -6.61 -3.73 -6.66
N ASN A 113 -6.64 -3.35 -5.42
CA ASN A 113 -7.54 -2.33 -4.88
C ASN A 113 -6.76 -1.05 -4.61
N GLU A 114 -7.17 0.06 -5.21
CA GLU A 114 -6.62 1.40 -4.98
C GLU A 114 -6.74 1.86 -3.51
N THR A 115 -7.59 1.20 -2.74
CA THR A 115 -7.78 1.35 -1.28
C THR A 115 -6.77 0.58 -0.45
N GLN A 116 -5.79 -0.03 -1.02
CA GLN A 116 -4.79 -0.70 -0.23
C GLN A 116 -3.83 0.30 0.40
N ALA A 117 -4.24 0.71 1.56
CA ALA A 117 -3.29 0.86 2.61
C ALA A 117 -2.59 -0.49 2.72
N THR A 118 -1.49 -0.63 2.04
CA THR A 118 -0.56 -1.70 2.31
C THR A 118 -0.25 -1.65 3.79
N MET A 119 0.07 -2.77 4.40
CA MET A 119 0.50 -2.84 5.79
C MET A 119 1.59 -1.80 6.14
N ASP A 120 2.22 -1.20 5.15
CA ASP A 120 3.31 -0.23 5.24
C ASP A 120 2.94 1.17 4.71
N GLY A 121 1.68 1.60 4.85
CA GLY A 121 1.33 3.01 4.63
C GLY A 121 1.05 3.44 3.19
N GLY A 122 0.61 2.53 2.31
CA GLY A 122 0.05 2.90 1.00
C GLY A 122 1.07 3.26 -0.06
N GLN A 123 2.13 2.46 -0.20
CA GLN A 123 3.11 2.62 -1.29
C GLN A 123 2.43 2.58 -2.66
N LYS A 124 2.76 3.52 -3.51
CA LYS A 124 2.28 3.59 -4.90
C LYS A 124 3.32 3.03 -5.86
N LEU A 125 2.86 2.48 -6.96
CA LEU A 125 3.74 2.09 -8.05
C LEU A 125 4.20 3.35 -8.80
N THR A 126 5.50 3.60 -8.83
CA THR A 126 6.09 4.75 -9.55
C THR A 126 6.50 4.41 -10.97
N ALA A 127 6.84 3.16 -11.21
CA ALA A 127 7.24 2.71 -12.55
C ALA A 127 6.92 1.23 -12.76
N GLY A 128 6.62 0.84 -13.99
CA GLY A 128 6.36 -0.55 -14.37
C GLY A 128 4.95 -1.03 -14.00
N ARG A 129 4.85 -2.29 -13.58
CA ARG A 129 3.60 -2.94 -13.18
C ARG A 129 3.80 -3.77 -11.91
N PHE A 130 2.70 -4.09 -11.24
CA PHE A 130 2.69 -5.06 -10.15
C PHE A 130 2.53 -6.50 -10.69
N LEU A 131 2.53 -7.48 -9.79
CA LEU A 131 2.29 -8.87 -10.13
C LEU A 131 0.93 -9.04 -10.80
N SER A 132 0.85 -9.92 -11.78
CA SER A 132 -0.40 -10.36 -12.40
C SER A 132 -0.72 -11.79 -11.97
N PHE A 133 -1.98 -12.20 -12.11
CA PHE A 133 -2.40 -13.58 -11.89
C PHE A 133 -1.51 -14.59 -12.66
N LEU A 134 -1.15 -14.27 -13.91
CA LEU A 134 -0.28 -15.13 -14.70
C LEU A 134 1.15 -15.25 -14.16
N ASP A 135 1.67 -14.20 -13.52
CA ASP A 135 2.99 -14.26 -12.88
C ASP A 135 2.98 -15.21 -11.69
N VAL A 136 1.91 -15.17 -10.89
CA VAL A 136 1.72 -16.04 -9.73
C VAL A 136 1.47 -17.49 -10.16
N GLU A 137 0.51 -17.73 -11.07
CA GLU A 137 0.15 -19.05 -11.57
C GLU A 137 1.34 -19.77 -12.22
N ARG A 138 2.11 -19.05 -13.05
CA ARG A 138 3.29 -19.61 -13.73
C ARG A 138 4.54 -19.62 -12.86
N ARG A 139 4.46 -19.15 -11.62
CA ARG A 139 5.61 -19.00 -10.72
C ARG A 139 6.77 -18.26 -11.41
N SER A 140 6.44 -17.19 -12.11
CA SER A 140 7.41 -16.39 -12.87
C SER A 140 8.45 -15.77 -11.94
N ASN A 141 9.71 -15.80 -12.31
CA ASN A 141 10.78 -15.18 -11.55
C ASN A 141 10.79 -13.66 -11.77
N VAL A 142 9.81 -12.97 -11.20
CA VAL A 142 9.65 -11.52 -11.27
C VAL A 142 9.54 -10.93 -9.86
N CYS A 143 9.93 -9.68 -9.72
CA CYS A 143 9.82 -8.97 -8.45
C CYS A 143 9.47 -7.49 -8.64
N VAL A 144 8.85 -6.93 -7.62
CA VAL A 144 8.62 -5.49 -7.46
C VAL A 144 9.51 -5.02 -6.33
N ILE A 145 10.21 -3.92 -6.50
CA ILE A 145 11.18 -3.41 -5.53
C ILE A 145 10.80 -2.01 -5.06
N GLY A 146 11.20 -1.64 -3.85
CA GLY A 146 11.02 -0.29 -3.33
C GLY A 146 12.02 0.71 -3.93
N ALA A 147 11.69 2.00 -3.88
CA ALA A 147 12.51 3.10 -4.41
C ALA A 147 13.94 3.10 -3.85
N TYR A 148 14.12 2.76 -2.58
CA TYR A 148 15.46 2.68 -1.98
C TYR A 148 16.35 1.67 -2.72
N LEU A 149 15.86 0.44 -2.91
CA LEU A 149 16.62 -0.59 -3.60
C LEU A 149 16.82 -0.27 -5.09
N ALA A 150 15.83 0.35 -5.73
CA ALA A 150 15.95 0.82 -7.10
C ALA A 150 17.06 1.86 -7.25
N GLN A 151 17.20 2.77 -6.29
CA GLN A 151 18.25 3.79 -6.30
C GLN A 151 19.63 3.18 -6.00
N GLU A 152 19.74 2.40 -4.91
CA GLU A 152 21.01 1.84 -4.45
C GLU A 152 21.59 0.82 -5.43
N ALA A 153 20.76 -0.15 -5.85
CA ALA A 153 21.22 -1.23 -6.70
C ALA A 153 21.27 -0.85 -8.20
N PHE A 154 20.40 0.06 -8.66
CA PHE A 154 20.20 0.28 -10.10
C PHE A 154 20.32 1.75 -10.53
N GLN A 155 20.68 2.66 -9.59
CA GLN A 155 20.78 4.10 -9.86
C GLN A 155 19.49 4.70 -10.46
N GLY A 156 18.35 4.12 -10.09
CA GLY A 156 17.03 4.52 -10.56
C GLY A 156 16.53 3.81 -11.83
N ASP A 157 17.37 3.13 -12.58
CA ASP A 157 16.99 2.39 -13.81
C ASP A 157 16.91 0.87 -13.51
N ALA A 158 15.88 0.49 -12.77
CA ALA A 158 15.71 -0.87 -12.29
C ALA A 158 14.81 -1.76 -13.19
N LEU A 159 13.89 -1.14 -13.98
CA LEU A 159 12.92 -1.92 -14.76
C LEU A 159 13.60 -2.82 -15.80
N GLY A 160 13.20 -4.08 -15.83
CA GLY A 160 13.76 -5.08 -16.74
C GLY A 160 15.15 -5.59 -16.34
N GLN A 161 15.76 -5.01 -15.30
CA GLN A 161 17.03 -5.48 -14.75
C GLN A 161 16.84 -6.73 -13.90
N THR A 162 17.94 -7.42 -13.62
CA THR A 162 17.92 -8.69 -12.87
C THR A 162 18.51 -8.51 -11.48
N LEU A 163 17.82 -9.05 -10.50
CA LEU A 163 18.23 -9.12 -9.09
C LEU A 163 18.32 -10.61 -8.67
N SER A 164 19.38 -10.98 -7.98
CA SER A 164 19.50 -12.33 -7.42
C SER A 164 18.92 -12.37 -6.01
N ILE A 165 17.99 -13.30 -5.77
CA ILE A 165 17.35 -13.56 -4.47
C ILE A 165 17.68 -14.99 -4.07
N ASN A 166 18.46 -15.17 -3.01
CA ASN A 166 18.96 -16.51 -2.59
C ASN A 166 19.59 -17.34 -3.71
N GLY A 167 20.25 -16.67 -4.66
CA GLY A 167 20.90 -17.33 -5.80
C GLY A 167 20.01 -17.55 -7.03
N ALA A 168 18.71 -17.35 -6.93
CA ALA A 168 17.80 -17.35 -8.08
C ALA A 168 17.68 -15.94 -8.68
N SER A 169 17.63 -15.84 -10.01
CA SER A 169 17.52 -14.56 -10.72
C SER A 169 16.05 -14.17 -10.90
N TYR A 170 15.73 -12.93 -10.53
CA TYR A 170 14.41 -12.34 -10.68
C TYR A 170 14.49 -11.06 -11.52
N THR A 171 13.54 -10.87 -12.42
CA THR A 171 13.43 -9.65 -13.22
C THR A 171 12.60 -8.61 -12.48
N VAL A 172 13.10 -7.40 -12.38
CA VAL A 172 12.37 -6.26 -11.80
C VAL A 172 11.31 -5.79 -12.80
N ILE A 173 10.04 -5.89 -12.41
CA ILE A 173 8.89 -5.51 -13.26
C ILE A 173 8.18 -4.25 -12.76
N GLY A 174 8.45 -3.81 -11.55
CA GLY A 174 7.85 -2.61 -10.96
C GLY A 174 8.71 -2.01 -9.88
N VAL A 175 8.51 -0.72 -9.64
CA VAL A 175 9.18 0.05 -8.59
C VAL A 175 8.11 0.79 -7.79
N LEU A 176 8.15 0.65 -6.47
CA LEU A 176 7.28 1.33 -5.52
C LEU A 176 7.92 2.65 -5.09
N ASP A 177 7.10 3.61 -4.67
CA ASP A 177 7.57 4.85 -4.09
C ASP A 177 8.24 4.64 -2.70
N GLN A 178 8.85 5.70 -2.22
CA GLN A 178 9.43 5.70 -0.88
C GLN A 178 8.31 5.89 0.14
N LEU A 179 8.34 5.12 1.22
CA LEU A 179 7.52 5.37 2.40
C LEU A 179 7.83 6.77 2.95
N SER A 180 6.82 7.61 3.06
CA SER A 180 6.89 8.96 3.62
C SER A 180 6.55 8.96 5.10
#